data_0a384c1ceec2ba1b23c76612dc2c0609
#
_entry.id   0a384c1ceec2ba1b23c76612dc2c0609
#
_cell.length_a   1.000
_cell.length_b   1.000
_cell.length_c   1.000
_cell.angle_alpha   90.00
_cell.angle_beta   90.00
_cell.angle_gamma   90.00
#
_symmetry.space_group_name_H-M   'P 1'
#
loop_
_entity.id
_entity.type
_entity.pdbx_description
1 polymer ?
#
loop_
_entity_poly.entity_id
_entity_poly.type
_entity_poly.pdbx_seq_one_letter_code
_entity_poly.pdbx_strand_id
1 'polypeptide(L)' 'MATLKDIAIEAGVSLATVSRVLNDDPTLNVKEETKHRILEIAEKLEDKTSSARK' A
#
# COMPACT_ATOMS: atom_id res chain seq x y z
N MET A 1 -9.70 10.51 -3.31
CA MET A 1 -9.73 9.18 -2.83
C MET A 1 -8.53 8.37 -3.22
N ALA A 2 -7.92 7.74 -2.28
CA ALA A 2 -6.72 6.96 -2.57
C ALA A 2 -7.11 5.60 -3.12
N THR A 3 -6.44 5.18 -4.18
CA THR A 3 -6.70 3.87 -4.75
C THR A 3 -5.39 3.09 -4.78
N LEU A 4 -5.49 1.83 -5.12
CA LEU A 4 -4.29 1.01 -5.22
C LEU A 4 -3.33 1.61 -6.23
N LYS A 5 -3.88 2.21 -7.26
CA LYS A 5 -3.05 2.83 -8.28
C LYS A 5 -2.24 3.98 -7.69
N ASP A 6 -2.86 4.79 -6.85
CA ASP A 6 -2.17 5.90 -6.22
C ASP A 6 -1.03 5.39 -5.35
N ILE A 7 -1.29 4.34 -4.60
CA ILE A 7 -0.28 3.77 -3.75
C ILE A 7 0.87 3.21 -4.58
N ALA A 8 0.54 2.57 -5.68
CA ALA A 8 1.56 2.00 -6.54
C ALA A 8 2.48 3.07 -7.11
N ILE A 9 1.89 4.18 -7.52
CA ILE A 9 2.66 5.27 -8.07
C ILE A 9 3.57 5.88 -7.01
N GLU A 10 3.02 6.10 -5.83
CA GLU A 10 3.81 6.68 -4.76
C GLU A 10 4.95 5.75 -4.31
N ALA A 11 4.68 4.48 -4.24
CA ALA A 11 5.67 3.52 -3.83
C ALA A 11 6.63 3.13 -4.94
N GLY A 12 6.27 3.44 -6.16
CA GLY A 12 7.11 3.09 -7.29
C GLY A 12 7.08 1.60 -7.61
N VAL A 13 5.95 0.97 -7.38
CA VAL A 13 5.80 -0.45 -7.66
C VAL A 13 4.57 -0.67 -8.53
N SER A 14 4.37 -1.90 -8.95
CA SER A 14 3.25 -2.21 -9.80
C SER A 14 1.97 -2.33 -8.97
N LEU A 15 0.86 -2.17 -9.63
CA LEU A 15 -0.43 -2.28 -8.98
C LEU A 15 -0.62 -3.66 -8.37
N ALA A 16 -0.17 -4.68 -9.08
CA ALA A 16 -0.27 -6.04 -8.58
C ALA A 16 0.48 -6.21 -7.28
N THR A 17 1.65 -5.59 -7.19
CA THR A 17 2.45 -5.68 -5.98
C THR A 17 1.72 -5.07 -4.79
N VAL A 18 1.12 -3.92 -5.02
CA VAL A 18 0.38 -3.24 -3.95
C VAL A 18 -0.77 -4.12 -3.48
N SER A 19 -1.50 -4.66 -4.44
CA SER A 19 -2.65 -5.49 -4.11
C SER A 19 -2.23 -6.69 -3.26
N ARG A 20 -1.15 -7.32 -3.64
CA ARG A 20 -0.69 -8.48 -2.89
C ARG A 20 -0.20 -8.13 -1.50
N VAL A 21 0.48 -7.00 -1.39
CA VAL A 21 0.97 -6.58 -0.09
C VAL A 21 -0.20 -6.29 0.85
N LEU A 22 -1.19 -5.61 0.35
CA LEU A 22 -2.34 -5.25 1.16
C LEU A 22 -3.18 -6.46 1.53
N ASN A 23 -3.13 -7.50 0.71
CA ASN A 23 -3.84 -8.73 0.98
C ASN A 23 -3.03 -9.71 1.79
N ASP A 24 -1.81 -9.33 2.11
CA ASP A 24 -0.93 -10.18 2.88
C ASP A 24 -0.76 -11.54 2.23
N ASP A 25 -0.50 -11.54 0.95
CA ASP A 25 -0.35 -12.76 0.18
C ASP A 25 0.90 -13.52 0.61
N PRO A 26 0.78 -14.75 1.06
CA PRO A 26 1.94 -15.51 1.51
C PRO A 26 2.90 -15.87 0.39
N THR A 27 2.44 -15.80 -0.84
CA THR A 27 3.31 -16.11 -1.96
C THR A 27 4.04 -14.88 -2.45
N LEU A 28 3.76 -13.74 -1.83
CA LEU A 28 4.39 -12.50 -2.23
C LEU A 28 5.88 -12.55 -2.00
N ASN A 29 6.62 -12.15 -3.00
CA ASN A 29 8.07 -12.19 -2.93
C ASN A 29 8.67 -10.80 -3.02
N VAL A 30 8.35 -9.95 -2.07
CA VAL A 30 8.92 -8.61 -2.03
C VAL A 30 9.74 -8.44 -0.77
N LYS A 31 10.62 -7.49 -0.79
CA LYS A 31 11.44 -7.22 0.37
C LYS A 31 10.60 -6.57 1.44
N GLU A 32 10.99 -6.80 2.67
CA GLU A 32 10.29 -6.22 3.80
C GLU A 32 10.28 -4.71 3.70
N GLU A 33 11.34 -4.17 3.23
CA GLU A 33 11.46 -2.74 3.05
C GLU A 33 10.37 -2.22 2.12
N THR A 34 10.18 -2.90 1.01
CA THR A 34 9.17 -2.50 0.04
C THR A 34 7.78 -2.66 0.63
N LYS A 35 7.57 -3.77 1.32
CA LYS A 35 6.29 -4.02 1.94
C LYS A 35 5.95 -2.92 2.95
N HIS A 36 6.93 -2.58 3.75
CA HIS A 36 6.74 -1.55 4.77
C HIS A 36 6.40 -0.20 4.13
N ARG A 37 7.08 0.12 3.06
CA ARG A 37 6.84 1.36 2.36
C ARG A 37 5.43 1.44 1.82
N ILE A 38 4.97 0.35 1.22
CA ILE A 38 3.63 0.31 0.67
C ILE A 38 2.59 0.49 1.78
N LEU A 39 2.79 -0.18 2.89
CA LEU A 39 1.86 -0.07 4.00
C LEU A 39 1.84 1.34 4.57
N GLU A 40 3.00 1.95 4.63
CA GLU A 40 3.10 3.32 5.13
C GLU A 40 2.35 4.28 4.22
N ILE A 41 2.55 4.13 2.94
CA ILE A 41 1.89 5.00 1.97
C ILE A 41 0.39 4.78 2.01
N ALA A 42 -0.03 3.54 2.11
CA ALA A 42 -1.45 3.23 2.17
C ALA A 42 -2.08 3.89 3.38
N GLU A 43 -1.43 3.81 4.50
CA GLU A 43 -1.92 4.43 5.71
C GLU A 43 -2.00 5.94 5.57
N LYS A 44 -0.97 6.50 4.99
CA LYS A 44 -0.91 7.92 4.81
C LYS A 44 -2.03 8.44 3.92
N LEU A 45 -2.26 7.78 2.81
CA LEU A 45 -3.29 8.21 1.89
C LEU A 45 -4.67 7.97 2.46
N GLU A 46 -4.83 6.89 3.18
CA GLU A 46 -6.09 6.56 3.79
C GLU A 46 -6.45 7.51 4.90
N ASP A 47 -5.45 7.90 5.64
CA ASP A 47 -5.64 8.81 6.74
C ASP A 47 -6.26 10.12 6.30
N LYS A 48 -5.96 10.52 5.11
CA LYS A 48 -6.50 11.73 4.58
C LYS A 48 -7.99 11.67 4.42
N THR A 49 -8.52 10.52 4.09
CA THR A 49 -9.93 10.41 3.84
C THR A 49 -10.68 9.83 5.00
N SER A 50 -10.00 9.10 5.87
CA SER A 50 -10.67 8.45 6.95
C SER A 50 -10.15 8.89 8.25
N SER A 51 -10.12 10.10 8.48
CA SER A 51 -9.56 10.64 9.68
C SER A 51 -10.33 10.22 10.90
N ALA A 52 -11.50 9.77 10.74
CA ALA A 52 -12.31 9.42 11.86
C ALA A 52 -11.94 8.15 12.55
N ARG A 53 -10.98 7.46 12.05
CA ARG A 53 -10.63 6.27 12.60
C ARG A 53 -10.16 6.39 13.92
N LYS A 54 -10.23 6.27 14.74
CA LYS A 54 -9.67 6.44 15.89
C LYS A 54 -9.90 6.18 16.63
#